data_32b120e1928979d897615c4f64a8cca8
#
_entry.id   32b120e1928979d897615c4f64a8cca8
#
_cell.length_a   1.000
_cell.length_b   1.000
_cell.length_c   1.000
_cell.angle_alpha   90.00
_cell.angle_beta   90.00
_cell.angle_gamma   90.00
#
_symmetry.space_group_name_H-M   'P 1'
#
loop_
_entity.id
_entity.type
_entity.pdbx_description
1 polymer ?
#
loop_
_entity_poly.entity_id
_entity_poly.type
_entity_poly.pdbx_seq_one_letter_code
_entity_poly.pdbx_strand_id
1 'polypeptide(L)'
;MKKLSYIPVLFMVLLAKSIPFNWIIGSYHATFSWTTMLAPALTKYYGFAWILLFFVSPSLILAKAGIHSIFFSLLHRTPLLFASRAYHVRHWSTSFALPALCMILFVMHDVGSIAWCYSLFWLIPMMLYFAKDCMVTRALSASFVAHGVGSVIWLYTKIIPAEVWISLIPIVICERLLMAGGMMVLDVAINRARRMQRWTRFCKTLGCA
;
A
#
# COMPACT_ATOMS: atom_id res chain seq x y z
N MET A 1 20.04 19.40 -4.67
CA MET A 1 19.59 18.15 -4.00
C MET A 1 20.52 17.01 -4.38
N LYS A 2 21.51 16.65 -3.53
CA LYS A 2 22.37 15.48 -3.81
C LYS A 2 21.50 14.22 -3.66
N LYS A 3 21.42 13.42 -4.72
CA LYS A 3 20.70 12.16 -4.78
C LYS A 3 21.23 11.24 -3.68
N LEU A 4 20.35 10.81 -2.76
CA LEU A 4 20.65 9.68 -1.89
C LEU A 4 21.01 8.50 -2.80
N SER A 5 22.05 7.75 -2.47
CA SER A 5 22.42 6.59 -3.28
C SER A 5 21.20 5.69 -3.43
N TYR A 6 20.76 5.43 -4.64
CA TYR A 6 19.60 4.59 -4.94
C TYR A 6 19.88 3.11 -4.63
N ILE A 7 21.15 2.74 -4.54
CA ILE A 7 21.61 1.36 -4.34
C ILE A 7 21.08 0.73 -3.05
N PRO A 8 21.22 1.37 -1.84
CA PRO A 8 20.68 0.78 -0.61
C PRO A 8 19.16 0.64 -0.63
N VAL A 9 18.48 1.59 -1.26
CA VAL A 9 17.01 1.55 -1.37
C VAL A 9 16.56 0.44 -2.31
N LEU A 10 17.23 0.28 -3.45
CA LEU A 10 16.99 -0.82 -4.37
C LEU A 10 17.24 -2.18 -3.69
N PHE A 11 18.33 -2.29 -2.93
CA PHE A 11 18.63 -3.48 -2.14
C PHE A 11 17.55 -3.79 -1.10
N MET A 12 17.08 -2.79 -0.35
CA MET A 12 15.96 -2.94 0.61
C MET A 12 14.68 -3.40 -0.09
N VAL A 13 14.39 -2.89 -1.28
CA VAL A 13 13.22 -3.30 -2.08
C VAL A 13 13.33 -4.75 -2.53
N LEU A 14 14.51 -5.15 -3.00
CA LEU A 14 14.77 -6.53 -3.42
C LEU A 14 14.68 -7.48 -2.22
N LEU A 15 15.26 -7.11 -1.09
CA LEU A 15 15.18 -7.87 0.15
C LEU A 15 13.73 -8.00 0.64
N ALA A 16 12.96 -6.92 0.61
CA ALA A 16 11.55 -6.92 0.98
C ALA A 16 10.68 -7.80 0.09
N LYS A 17 11.09 -8.02 -1.16
CA LYS A 17 10.42 -8.96 -2.07
C LYS A 17 10.78 -10.42 -1.77
N SER A 18 12.00 -10.67 -1.30
CA SER A 18 12.53 -12.00 -1.07
C SER A 18 12.01 -12.63 0.22
N ILE A 19 11.47 -11.83 1.14
CA ILE A 19 10.92 -12.31 2.41
C ILE A 19 9.40 -12.27 2.31
N PRO A 20 8.72 -13.39 2.02
CA PRO A 20 7.26 -13.45 2.07
C PRO A 20 6.82 -13.37 3.53
N PHE A 21 5.83 -12.55 3.79
CA PHE A 21 5.21 -12.41 5.09
C PHE A 21 3.86 -13.14 5.05
N ASN A 22 3.81 -14.34 5.61
CA ASN A 22 2.58 -15.11 5.78
C ASN A 22 1.93 -14.73 7.09
N TRP A 23 0.93 -13.85 7.05
CA TRP A 23 0.15 -13.53 8.25
C TRP A 23 -1.32 -13.39 7.91
N ILE A 24 -1.91 -14.44 7.40
CA ILE A 24 -3.37 -14.53 7.38
C ILE A 24 -3.73 -15.70 8.27
N ILE A 25 -4.25 -15.38 9.45
CA ILE A 25 -4.89 -16.34 10.33
C ILE A 25 -6.04 -16.95 9.52
N GLY A 26 -5.87 -18.19 9.05
CA GLY A 26 -6.88 -18.94 8.30
C GLY A 26 -6.69 -19.03 6.78
N SER A 27 -5.65 -18.43 6.17
CA SER A 27 -5.34 -18.60 4.76
C SER A 27 -3.92 -19.12 4.54
N TYR A 28 -3.81 -20.34 4.02
CA TYR A 28 -2.52 -20.96 3.68
C TYR A 28 -1.87 -20.40 2.39
N HIS A 29 -2.57 -19.55 1.63
CA HIS A 29 -2.17 -19.16 0.27
C HIS A 29 -2.00 -17.66 0.03
N ALA A 30 -2.35 -16.79 0.98
CA ALA A 30 -2.15 -15.36 0.81
C ALA A 30 -0.85 -14.90 1.47
N THR A 31 0.10 -14.49 0.65
CA THR A 31 1.38 -13.93 1.09
C THR A 31 1.34 -12.41 0.99
N PHE A 32 1.58 -11.71 2.09
CA PHE A 32 1.85 -10.28 2.05
C PHE A 32 3.33 -10.04 1.77
N SER A 33 3.60 -9.11 0.89
CA SER A 33 4.95 -8.62 0.67
C SER A 33 5.17 -7.35 1.50
N TRP A 34 6.31 -7.23 2.15
CA TRP A 34 6.78 -5.99 2.80
C TRP A 34 6.77 -4.78 1.86
N THR A 35 6.74 -5.01 0.57
CA THR A 35 6.64 -3.95 -0.44
C THR A 35 5.38 -3.12 -0.29
N THR A 36 4.27 -3.68 0.22
CA THR A 36 3.01 -2.97 0.44
C THR A 36 3.12 -1.89 1.52
N MET A 37 3.99 -2.09 2.51
CA MET A 37 4.29 -1.10 3.54
C MET A 37 5.38 -0.13 3.09
N LEU A 38 6.40 -0.64 2.37
CA LEU A 38 7.59 0.11 1.99
C LEU A 38 7.30 1.14 0.89
N ALA A 39 6.50 0.77 -0.12
CA ALA A 39 6.26 1.64 -1.26
C ALA A 39 5.57 2.98 -0.90
N PRO A 40 4.51 3.03 -0.07
CA PRO A 40 3.93 4.30 0.35
C PRO A 40 4.91 5.19 1.12
N ALA A 41 5.72 4.60 2.01
CA ALA A 41 6.73 5.34 2.77
C ALA A 41 7.84 5.88 1.87
N LEU A 42 8.32 5.10 0.90
CA LEU A 42 9.38 5.51 -0.04
C LEU A 42 8.93 6.62 -0.99
N THR A 43 7.70 6.57 -1.48
CA THR A 43 7.19 7.59 -2.41
C THR A 43 7.16 8.99 -1.82
N LYS A 44 6.95 9.12 -0.51
CA LYS A 44 7.03 10.38 0.20
C LYS A 44 8.41 11.05 0.08
N TYR A 45 9.47 10.27 0.01
CA TYR A 45 10.85 10.77 0.03
C TYR A 45 11.54 10.80 -1.33
N TYR A 46 11.13 9.91 -2.23
CA TYR A 46 11.79 9.71 -3.53
C TYR A 46 10.90 10.03 -4.72
N GLY A 47 9.63 10.38 -4.46
CA GLY A 47 8.67 10.70 -5.50
C GLY A 47 7.98 9.49 -6.12
N PHE A 48 6.98 9.77 -6.95
CA PHE A 48 6.09 8.75 -7.51
C PHE A 48 6.80 7.81 -8.51
N ALA A 49 7.89 8.26 -9.14
CA ALA A 49 8.67 7.45 -10.07
C ALA A 49 9.18 6.13 -9.47
N TRP A 50 9.40 6.08 -8.15
CA TRP A 50 9.79 4.85 -7.46
C TRP A 50 8.73 3.76 -7.48
N ILE A 51 7.45 4.12 -7.54
CA ILE A 51 6.37 3.15 -7.66
C ILE A 51 6.48 2.38 -8.98
N LEU A 52 6.92 3.03 -10.06
CA LEU A 52 7.12 2.39 -11.35
C LEU A 52 8.07 1.20 -11.25
N LEU A 53 9.11 1.28 -10.41
CA LEU A 53 10.02 0.15 -10.17
C LEU A 53 9.29 -1.04 -9.51
N PHE A 54 8.35 -0.80 -8.60
CA PHE A 54 7.55 -1.87 -8.01
C PHE A 54 6.55 -2.45 -9.00
N PHE A 55 6.09 -1.64 -9.95
CA PHE A 55 5.16 -2.07 -11.00
C PHE A 55 5.85 -2.89 -12.08
N VAL A 56 6.93 -2.36 -12.64
CA VAL A 56 7.56 -2.88 -13.86
C VAL A 56 8.39 -4.13 -13.59
N SER A 57 9.13 -4.19 -12.46
CA SER A 57 10.12 -5.24 -12.26
C SER A 57 9.57 -6.68 -12.28
N PRO A 58 8.39 -7.00 -11.71
CA PRO A 58 7.84 -8.35 -11.82
C PRO A 58 7.07 -8.60 -13.11
N SER A 59 6.55 -7.54 -13.76
CA SER A 59 5.88 -7.67 -15.05
C SER A 59 6.85 -8.09 -16.14
N LEU A 60 8.12 -7.67 -16.05
CA LEU A 60 9.19 -8.11 -16.96
C LEU A 60 9.52 -9.60 -16.80
N ILE A 61 9.46 -10.13 -15.57
CA ILE A 61 9.67 -11.57 -15.31
C ILE A 61 8.51 -12.38 -15.89
N LEU A 62 7.29 -11.84 -15.81
CA LEU A 62 6.08 -12.47 -16.34
C LEU A 62 5.88 -12.26 -17.84
N ALA A 63 6.72 -11.48 -18.50
CA ALA A 63 6.65 -11.26 -19.95
C ALA A 63 6.71 -12.56 -20.76
N LYS A 64 7.36 -13.60 -20.23
CA LYS A 64 7.38 -14.96 -20.82
C LYS A 64 6.02 -15.68 -20.71
N ALA A 65 5.14 -15.25 -19.81
CA ALA A 65 3.84 -15.87 -19.56
C ALA A 65 2.68 -15.27 -20.39
N GLY A 66 2.99 -14.33 -21.29
CA GLY A 66 2.02 -13.69 -22.19
C GLY A 66 1.40 -12.40 -21.64
N ILE A 67 0.82 -11.62 -22.56
CA ILE A 67 0.29 -10.27 -22.30
C ILE A 67 -0.83 -10.27 -21.25
N HIS A 68 -1.64 -11.31 -21.21
CA HIS A 68 -2.74 -11.47 -20.26
C HIS A 68 -2.22 -11.53 -18.80
N SER A 69 -1.17 -12.30 -18.56
CA SER A 69 -0.53 -12.41 -17.24
C SER A 69 0.10 -11.10 -16.79
N ILE A 70 0.64 -10.32 -17.74
CA ILE A 70 1.16 -8.98 -17.44
C ILE A 70 0.03 -8.06 -17.00
N PHE A 71 -1.08 -8.02 -17.74
CA PHE A 71 -2.24 -7.19 -17.44
C PHE A 71 -2.79 -7.49 -16.03
N PHE A 72 -3.05 -8.76 -15.72
CA PHE A 72 -3.53 -9.15 -14.38
C PHE A 72 -2.53 -8.81 -13.27
N SER A 73 -1.24 -9.01 -13.51
CA SER A 73 -0.20 -8.63 -12.55
C SER A 73 -0.18 -7.13 -12.28
N LEU A 74 -0.34 -6.29 -13.30
CA LEU A 74 -0.42 -4.85 -13.16
C LEU A 74 -1.69 -4.43 -12.43
N LEU A 75 -2.83 -5.01 -12.79
CA LEU A 75 -4.12 -4.73 -12.17
C LEU A 75 -4.08 -4.98 -10.65
N HIS A 76 -3.55 -6.14 -10.22
CA HIS A 76 -3.44 -6.49 -8.79
C HIS A 76 -2.41 -5.64 -8.01
N ARG A 77 -1.66 -4.77 -8.69
CA ARG A 77 -0.73 -3.80 -8.06
C ARG A 77 -1.27 -2.39 -7.98
N THR A 78 -2.36 -2.10 -8.67
CA THR A 78 -3.00 -0.77 -8.62
C THR A 78 -3.34 -0.31 -7.20
N PRO A 79 -3.74 -1.18 -6.23
CA PRO A 79 -3.92 -0.78 -4.84
C PRO A 79 -2.71 -0.08 -4.24
N LEU A 80 -1.50 -0.50 -4.63
CA LEU A 80 -0.25 0.09 -4.13
C LEU A 80 -0.04 1.54 -4.62
N LEU A 81 -0.45 1.85 -5.86
CA LEU A 81 -0.40 3.21 -6.41
C LEU A 81 -1.29 4.15 -5.60
N PHE A 82 -2.53 3.73 -5.38
CA PHE A 82 -3.51 4.53 -4.66
C PHE A 82 -3.13 4.68 -3.18
N ALA A 83 -2.62 3.63 -2.53
CA ALA A 83 -2.08 3.71 -1.18
C ALA A 83 -0.94 4.73 -1.09
N SER A 84 0.01 4.66 -2.02
CA SER A 84 1.15 5.58 -2.05
C SER A 84 0.71 7.03 -2.28
N ARG A 85 -0.28 7.25 -3.13
CA ARG A 85 -0.86 8.58 -3.36
C ARG A 85 -1.58 9.09 -2.12
N ALA A 86 -2.39 8.26 -1.45
CA ALA A 86 -3.13 8.61 -0.23
C ALA A 86 -2.18 8.90 0.95
N TYR A 87 -1.05 8.19 1.04
CA TYR A 87 -0.04 8.42 2.07
C TYR A 87 0.73 9.71 1.85
N HIS A 88 1.05 10.03 0.60
CA HIS A 88 1.87 11.20 0.25
C HIS A 88 1.09 12.50 0.32
N VAL A 89 -0.10 12.52 -0.27
CA VAL A 89 -0.94 13.72 -0.36
C VAL A 89 -2.36 13.36 0.02
N ARG A 90 -2.87 14.05 1.02
CA ARG A 90 -4.27 13.98 1.39
C ARG A 90 -5.08 14.77 0.37
N HIS A 91 -5.76 14.04 -0.51
CA HIS A 91 -6.59 14.62 -1.56
C HIS A 91 -7.99 13.99 -1.55
N TRP A 92 -9.01 14.79 -1.79
CA TRP A 92 -10.39 14.32 -1.72
C TRP A 92 -10.68 13.16 -2.68
N SER A 93 -10.08 13.17 -3.88
CA SER A 93 -10.29 12.11 -4.86
C SER A 93 -9.79 10.74 -4.39
N THR A 94 -8.66 10.69 -3.66
CA THR A 94 -8.07 9.43 -3.18
C THR A 94 -8.58 9.00 -1.81
N SER A 95 -8.93 9.95 -0.94
CA SER A 95 -9.34 9.63 0.43
C SER A 95 -10.85 9.62 0.63
N PHE A 96 -11.61 10.20 -0.29
CA PHE A 96 -13.07 10.25 -0.24
C PHE A 96 -13.73 9.64 -1.47
N ALA A 97 -13.51 10.19 -2.67
CA ALA A 97 -14.22 9.76 -3.88
C ALA A 97 -13.87 8.32 -4.29
N LEU A 98 -12.60 7.94 -4.23
CA LEU A 98 -12.18 6.59 -4.60
C LEU A 98 -12.74 5.51 -3.65
N PRO A 99 -12.68 5.64 -2.30
CA PRO A 99 -13.37 4.72 -1.40
C PRO A 99 -14.88 4.65 -1.64
N ALA A 100 -15.55 5.79 -1.86
CA ALA A 100 -16.97 5.81 -2.19
C ALA A 100 -17.28 5.03 -3.48
N LEU A 101 -16.46 5.23 -4.52
CA LEU A 101 -16.58 4.45 -5.76
C LEU A 101 -16.37 2.96 -5.52
N CYS A 102 -15.38 2.58 -4.70
CA CYS A 102 -15.17 1.18 -4.32
C CYS A 102 -16.38 0.59 -3.59
N MET A 103 -17.02 1.34 -2.68
CA MET A 103 -18.25 0.90 -2.01
C MET A 103 -19.37 0.63 -3.01
N ILE A 104 -19.61 1.57 -3.93
CA ILE A 104 -20.64 1.44 -4.95
C ILE A 104 -20.38 0.20 -5.81
N LEU A 105 -19.18 0.06 -6.36
CA LEU A 105 -18.80 -1.06 -7.22
C LEU A 105 -18.90 -2.40 -6.48
N PHE A 106 -18.54 -2.43 -5.19
CA PHE A 106 -18.63 -3.65 -4.39
C PHE A 106 -20.08 -4.07 -4.17
N VAL A 107 -20.95 -3.16 -3.77
CA VAL A 107 -22.37 -3.44 -3.48
C VAL A 107 -23.17 -3.72 -4.77
N MET A 108 -22.77 -3.18 -5.91
CA MET A 108 -23.39 -3.48 -7.21
C MET A 108 -23.10 -4.90 -7.72
N HIS A 109 -22.09 -5.59 -7.19
CA HIS A 109 -21.79 -6.97 -7.55
C HIS A 109 -22.67 -7.93 -6.73
N ASP A 110 -23.18 -9.03 -7.33
CA ASP A 110 -24.09 -9.97 -6.68
C ASP A 110 -23.57 -10.50 -5.35
N VAL A 111 -22.31 -10.95 -5.31
CA VAL A 111 -21.65 -11.42 -4.08
C VAL A 111 -21.41 -10.25 -3.11
N GLY A 112 -21.04 -9.09 -3.61
CA GLY A 112 -20.78 -7.91 -2.80
C GLY A 112 -22.05 -7.35 -2.15
N SER A 113 -23.22 -7.47 -2.81
CA SER A 113 -24.52 -7.08 -2.26
C SER A 113 -24.88 -7.90 -1.03
N ILE A 114 -24.57 -9.20 -1.01
CA ILE A 114 -24.77 -10.09 0.15
C ILE A 114 -23.78 -9.72 1.27
N ALA A 115 -22.54 -9.44 0.93
CA ALA A 115 -21.48 -9.09 1.88
C ALA A 115 -21.31 -7.56 2.07
N TRP A 116 -22.36 -6.77 1.87
CA TRP A 116 -22.30 -5.30 1.85
C TRP A 116 -21.63 -4.69 3.09
N CYS A 117 -21.78 -5.31 4.26
CA CYS A 117 -21.18 -4.86 5.51
C CYS A 117 -19.64 -4.79 5.45
N TYR A 118 -19.01 -5.62 4.60
CA TYR A 118 -17.58 -5.56 4.38
C TYR A 118 -17.13 -4.22 3.76
N SER A 119 -17.94 -3.59 2.93
CA SER A 119 -17.64 -2.31 2.30
C SER A 119 -17.60 -1.14 3.29
N LEU A 120 -18.18 -1.28 4.48
CA LEU A 120 -18.20 -0.24 5.51
C LEU A 120 -16.78 0.16 5.99
N PHE A 121 -15.80 -0.71 5.82
CA PHE A 121 -14.40 -0.36 6.10
C PHE A 121 -13.90 0.85 5.29
N TRP A 122 -14.48 1.12 4.15
CA TRP A 122 -14.04 2.21 3.27
C TRP A 122 -14.65 3.57 3.67
N LEU A 123 -15.56 3.58 4.64
CA LEU A 123 -15.93 4.81 5.35
C LEU A 123 -14.76 5.37 6.18
N ILE A 124 -13.85 4.50 6.65
CA ILE A 124 -12.71 4.92 7.48
C ILE A 124 -11.85 5.98 6.76
N PRO A 125 -11.31 5.78 5.55
CA PRO A 125 -10.55 6.81 4.87
C PRO A 125 -11.38 8.06 4.55
N MET A 126 -12.68 7.92 4.30
CA MET A 126 -13.58 9.05 4.09
C MET A 126 -13.73 9.91 5.36
N MET A 127 -13.91 9.27 6.52
CA MET A 127 -13.97 9.96 7.81
C MET A 127 -12.61 10.58 8.17
N LEU A 128 -11.52 9.87 7.93
CA LEU A 128 -10.15 10.36 8.17
C LEU A 128 -9.80 11.56 7.28
N TYR A 129 -10.49 11.74 6.16
CA TYR A 129 -10.31 12.93 5.32
C TYR A 129 -10.67 14.22 6.06
N PHE A 130 -11.61 14.20 6.98
CA PHE A 130 -12.02 15.35 7.78
C PHE A 130 -11.23 15.49 9.10
N ALA A 131 -10.48 14.45 9.49
CA ALA A 131 -9.67 14.48 10.70
C ALA A 131 -8.39 15.33 10.53
N LYS A 132 -7.67 15.60 11.61
CA LYS A 132 -6.37 16.30 11.56
C LYS A 132 -5.37 15.54 10.68
N ASP A 133 -4.70 16.26 9.78
CA ASP A 133 -3.68 15.68 8.93
C ASP A 133 -2.40 15.37 9.72
N CYS A 134 -2.15 14.08 9.96
CA CYS A 134 -0.98 13.58 10.66
C CYS A 134 -0.53 12.23 10.04
N MET A 135 0.62 11.74 10.48
CA MET A 135 1.18 10.48 9.97
C MET A 135 0.22 9.31 10.18
N VAL A 136 -0.46 9.25 11.32
CA VAL A 136 -1.41 8.18 11.66
C VAL A 136 -2.60 8.17 10.69
N THR A 137 -3.24 9.34 10.49
CA THR A 137 -4.41 9.45 9.60
C THR A 137 -4.05 9.16 8.15
N ARG A 138 -2.85 9.54 7.70
CA ARG A 138 -2.35 9.19 6.36
C ARG A 138 -2.08 7.71 6.22
N ALA A 139 -1.44 7.06 7.21
CA ALA A 139 -1.14 5.64 7.19
C ALA A 139 -2.41 4.78 7.17
N LEU A 140 -3.36 5.10 8.03
CA LEU A 140 -4.65 4.42 8.06
C LEU A 140 -5.42 4.64 6.76
N SER A 141 -5.54 5.88 6.29
CA SER A 141 -6.20 6.17 5.01
C SER A 141 -5.58 5.39 3.86
N ALA A 142 -4.25 5.39 3.74
CA ALA A 142 -3.54 4.64 2.70
C ALA A 142 -3.81 3.13 2.78
N SER A 143 -3.80 2.56 3.99
CA SER A 143 -4.07 1.14 4.21
C SER A 143 -5.49 0.75 3.78
N PHE A 144 -6.50 1.54 4.15
CA PHE A 144 -7.90 1.25 3.79
C PHE A 144 -8.24 1.61 2.34
N VAL A 145 -7.59 2.61 1.74
CA VAL A 145 -7.70 2.89 0.30
C VAL A 145 -7.15 1.72 -0.52
N ALA A 146 -5.96 1.20 -0.17
CA ALA A 146 -5.41 0.02 -0.82
C ALA A 146 -6.34 -1.19 -0.68
N HIS A 147 -6.93 -1.36 0.51
CA HIS A 147 -7.89 -2.42 0.79
C HIS A 147 -9.12 -2.31 -0.10
N GLY A 148 -9.72 -1.11 -0.22
CA GLY A 148 -10.89 -0.89 -1.07
C GLY A 148 -10.64 -1.24 -2.53
N VAL A 149 -9.59 -0.68 -3.10
CA VAL A 149 -9.21 -0.94 -4.51
C VAL A 149 -8.89 -2.41 -4.72
N GLY A 150 -8.12 -3.03 -3.80
CA GLY A 150 -7.76 -4.43 -3.87
C GLY A 150 -8.99 -5.35 -3.80
N SER A 151 -9.90 -5.10 -2.88
CA SER A 151 -11.12 -5.90 -2.70
C SER A 151 -12.03 -5.85 -3.93
N VAL A 152 -12.22 -4.67 -4.52
CA VAL A 152 -13.01 -4.54 -5.76
C VAL A 152 -12.34 -5.34 -6.90
N ILE A 153 -11.02 -5.20 -7.09
CA ILE A 153 -10.31 -5.96 -8.12
C ILE A 153 -10.47 -7.47 -7.89
N TRP A 154 -10.32 -7.94 -6.66
CA TRP A 154 -10.47 -9.37 -6.33
C TRP A 154 -11.91 -9.85 -6.56
N LEU A 155 -12.92 -9.06 -6.18
CA LEU A 155 -14.32 -9.39 -6.37
C LEU A 155 -14.69 -9.60 -7.85
N TYR A 156 -14.13 -8.77 -8.74
CA TYR A 156 -14.41 -8.84 -10.18
C TYR A 156 -13.48 -9.79 -10.95
N THR A 157 -12.37 -10.23 -10.35
CA THR A 157 -11.39 -11.09 -11.05
C THR A 157 -11.30 -12.50 -10.49
N LYS A 158 -11.89 -12.74 -9.31
CA LYS A 158 -11.84 -14.04 -8.63
C LYS A 158 -13.25 -14.47 -8.19
N ILE A 159 -13.52 -15.76 -8.26
CA ILE A 159 -14.76 -16.34 -7.75
C ILE A 159 -14.57 -16.59 -6.26
N ILE A 160 -15.06 -15.69 -5.41
CA ILE A 160 -14.97 -15.75 -3.96
C ILE A 160 -16.40 -15.68 -3.40
N PRO A 161 -16.90 -16.69 -2.68
CA PRO A 161 -18.25 -16.66 -2.13
C PRO A 161 -18.43 -15.60 -1.03
N ALA A 162 -19.67 -15.17 -0.80
CA ALA A 162 -19.99 -14.07 0.12
C ALA A 162 -19.58 -14.39 1.57
N GLU A 163 -19.67 -15.63 1.99
CA GLU A 163 -19.32 -16.12 3.33
C GLU A 163 -17.84 -15.86 3.65
N VAL A 164 -16.97 -16.00 2.64
CA VAL A 164 -15.53 -15.71 2.80
C VAL A 164 -15.33 -14.23 3.07
N TRP A 165 -16.00 -13.32 2.33
CA TRP A 165 -15.91 -11.88 2.58
C TRP A 165 -16.35 -11.52 3.99
N ILE A 166 -17.45 -12.11 4.48
CA ILE A 166 -17.95 -11.88 5.83
C ILE A 166 -16.95 -12.40 6.89
N SER A 167 -16.39 -13.59 6.67
CA SER A 167 -15.40 -14.17 7.60
C SER A 167 -14.09 -13.38 7.69
N LEU A 168 -13.75 -12.60 6.65
CA LEU A 168 -12.56 -11.74 6.65
C LEU A 168 -12.71 -10.47 7.51
N ILE A 169 -13.93 -10.08 7.91
CA ILE A 169 -14.17 -8.82 8.64
C ILE A 169 -13.23 -8.65 9.86
N PRO A 170 -13.14 -9.59 10.82
CA PRO A 170 -12.25 -9.44 11.97
C PRO A 170 -10.76 -9.40 11.57
N ILE A 171 -10.39 -10.15 10.55
CA ILE A 171 -9.00 -10.25 10.07
C ILE A 171 -8.56 -8.93 9.44
N VAL A 172 -9.43 -8.32 8.64
CA VAL A 172 -9.14 -7.05 7.95
C VAL A 172 -8.77 -5.94 8.93
N ILE A 173 -9.44 -5.84 10.06
CA ILE A 173 -9.12 -4.81 11.07
C ILE A 173 -7.65 -4.94 11.52
N CYS A 174 -7.27 -6.14 11.97
CA CYS A 174 -5.91 -6.41 12.44
C CYS A 174 -4.87 -6.16 11.35
N GLU A 175 -5.16 -6.65 10.15
CA GLU A 175 -4.29 -6.52 8.99
C GLU A 175 -4.08 -5.05 8.59
N ARG A 176 -5.15 -4.26 8.50
CA ARG A 176 -5.05 -2.85 8.11
C ARG A 176 -4.33 -2.01 9.15
N LEU A 177 -4.51 -2.29 10.44
CA LEU A 177 -3.77 -1.66 11.51
C LEU A 177 -2.28 -2.02 11.46
N LEU A 178 -1.95 -3.30 11.22
CA LEU A 178 -0.57 -3.75 11.06
C LEU A 178 0.11 -3.06 9.87
N MET A 179 -0.58 -2.98 8.72
CA MET A 179 -0.06 -2.30 7.53
C MET A 179 0.17 -0.80 7.77
N ALA A 180 -0.78 -0.13 8.44
CA ALA A 180 -0.61 1.27 8.80
C ALA A 180 0.56 1.46 9.77
N GLY A 181 0.68 0.63 10.80
CA GLY A 181 1.80 0.62 11.74
C GLY A 181 3.14 0.43 11.05
N GLY A 182 3.23 -0.54 10.15
CA GLY A 182 4.44 -0.79 9.36
C GLY A 182 4.85 0.41 8.50
N MET A 183 3.90 1.07 7.83
CA MET A 183 4.18 2.32 7.08
C MET A 183 4.71 3.42 7.98
N MET A 184 4.15 3.59 9.19
CA MET A 184 4.61 4.60 10.15
C MET A 184 6.02 4.32 10.66
N VAL A 185 6.32 3.08 11.03
CA VAL A 185 7.67 2.67 11.48
C VAL A 185 8.70 2.93 10.39
N LEU A 186 8.40 2.55 9.15
CA LEU A 186 9.28 2.79 8.01
C LEU A 186 9.47 4.29 7.73
N ASP A 187 8.41 5.10 7.81
CA ASP A 187 8.51 6.55 7.63
C ASP A 187 9.43 7.19 8.69
N VAL A 188 9.27 6.80 9.95
CA VAL A 188 10.13 7.27 11.05
C VAL A 188 11.57 6.83 10.83
N ALA A 189 11.82 5.57 10.48
CA ALA A 189 13.16 5.03 10.25
C ALA A 189 13.86 5.76 9.09
N ILE A 190 13.18 5.94 7.95
CA ILE A 190 13.71 6.66 6.80
C ILE A 190 14.02 8.12 7.15
N ASN A 191 13.12 8.78 7.87
CA ASN A 191 13.30 10.16 8.27
C ASN A 191 14.50 10.33 9.22
N ARG A 192 14.65 9.42 10.19
CA ARG A 192 15.79 9.39 11.12
C ARG A 192 17.11 9.17 10.37
N ALA A 193 17.17 8.19 9.47
CA ALA A 193 18.37 7.94 8.65
C ALA A 193 18.76 9.15 7.81
N ARG A 194 17.79 9.85 7.20
CA ARG A 194 18.05 11.09 6.43
C ARG A 194 18.56 12.24 7.30
N ARG A 195 18.06 12.38 8.53
CA ARG A 195 18.56 13.38 9.50
C ARG A 195 20.01 13.10 9.87
N MET A 196 20.34 11.84 10.19
CA MET A 196 21.72 11.43 10.51
C MET A 196 22.67 11.72 9.35
N GLN A 197 22.32 11.40 8.12
CA GLN A 197 23.15 11.68 6.95
C GLN A 197 23.34 13.19 6.68
N ARG A 198 22.35 14.03 7.00
CA ARG A 198 22.50 15.48 6.92
C ARG A 198 23.50 15.98 7.97
N TRP A 199 23.38 15.46 9.19
CA TRP A 199 24.28 15.81 10.29
C TRP A 199 25.74 15.41 10.00
N THR A 200 25.99 14.19 9.55
CA THR A 200 27.33 13.72 9.18
C THR A 200 27.96 14.58 8.07
N ARG A 201 27.16 15.00 7.08
CA ARG A 201 27.63 15.90 6.03
C ARG A 201 27.95 17.29 6.56
N PHE A 202 27.15 17.82 7.46
CA PHE A 202 27.37 19.11 8.10
C PHE A 202 28.66 19.11 8.92
N CYS A 203 28.90 18.07 9.73
CA CYS A 203 30.14 17.91 10.48
C CYS A 203 31.38 17.84 9.55
N LYS A 204 31.26 17.11 8.42
CA LYS A 204 32.37 17.08 7.43
C LYS A 204 32.67 18.43 6.77
N THR A 205 31.63 19.25 6.54
CA THR A 205 31.85 20.61 5.99
C THR A 205 32.47 21.56 7.01
N LEU A 206 32.28 21.31 8.30
CA LEU A 206 32.91 22.12 9.38
C LEU A 206 34.30 21.61 9.81
N GLY A 207 34.81 20.54 9.19
CA GLY A 207 36.11 19.97 9.56
C GLY A 207 36.12 19.27 10.94
N CYS A 208 34.95 18.91 11.49
CA CYS A 208 34.82 18.27 12.80
C CYS A 208 34.94 16.71 12.75
N ALA A 209 35.46 16.16 11.64
CA ALA A 209 35.63 14.71 11.46
C ALA A 209 37.06 14.39 11.05
#